data_adea2540faa10f85ca47d1eb52e4f6b3
#
_entry.id   adea2540faa10f85ca47d1eb52e4f6b3
#
_cell.length_a   1.000
_cell.length_b   1.000
_cell.length_c   1.000
_cell.angle_alpha   90.00
_cell.angle_beta   90.00
_cell.angle_gamma   90.00
#
_symmetry.space_group_name_H-M   'P 1'
#
loop_
_entity.id
_entity.type
_entity.pdbx_description
1 polymer ?
#
loop_
_entity_poly.entity_id
_entity_poly.type
_entity_poly.pdbx_seq_one_letter_code
_entity_poly.pdbx_strand_id
1 'polypeptide(L)'
;MSDPALTIKNKSHINLAGVVPVAGQPLDFNFPWHDSLLPIGHNYLAVEKAVFDCVVAGCNTVWLVCPRDMQPLIRYRLGDWVVDPVRYDKGHTFGSRPKVYEVPIYYTPVHPKDTGRRDCLAWSIITGAQYAWHVSR
;
A
#
# COMPACT_ATOMS: atom_id res chain seq x y z
N MET A 1 22.54 -37.27 -24.68
CA MET A 1 22.96 -36.17 -23.79
C MET A 1 21.96 -35.06 -23.97
N SER A 2 20.99 -35.00 -23.10
CA SER A 2 19.99 -33.92 -23.11
C SER A 2 20.55 -32.78 -22.27
N ASP A 3 20.63 -31.59 -22.86
CA ASP A 3 21.07 -30.36 -22.24
C ASP A 3 20.11 -29.98 -21.08
N PRO A 4 20.57 -29.89 -19.84
CA PRO A 4 19.68 -29.50 -18.73
C PRO A 4 19.44 -28.00 -18.64
N ALA A 5 19.83 -27.21 -19.64
CA ALA A 5 19.93 -25.76 -19.56
C ALA A 5 18.65 -24.98 -19.98
N LEU A 6 17.57 -25.64 -20.36
CA LEU A 6 16.40 -24.95 -20.92
C LEU A 6 15.08 -25.16 -20.15
N THR A 7 15.16 -25.39 -18.85
CA THR A 7 13.98 -25.15 -18.03
C THR A 7 14.02 -23.71 -17.55
N ILE A 8 13.79 -22.76 -18.43
CA ILE A 8 13.33 -21.43 -18.04
C ILE A 8 11.96 -21.66 -17.42
N LYS A 9 11.95 -21.89 -16.11
CA LYS A 9 10.73 -21.69 -15.32
C LYS A 9 10.39 -20.21 -15.46
N ASN A 10 9.52 -19.88 -16.40
CA ASN A 10 8.80 -18.64 -16.39
C ASN A 10 8.02 -18.61 -15.06
N LYS A 11 8.68 -18.14 -14.02
CA LYS A 11 7.97 -17.66 -12.84
C LYS A 11 7.17 -16.45 -13.34
N SER A 12 5.91 -16.68 -13.67
CA SER A 12 4.96 -15.60 -13.81
C SER A 12 4.99 -14.83 -12.49
N HIS A 13 5.69 -13.71 -12.48
CA HIS A 13 5.67 -12.80 -11.35
C HIS A 13 4.30 -12.15 -11.33
N ILE A 14 3.42 -12.67 -10.51
CA ILE A 14 2.14 -12.01 -10.23
C ILE A 14 2.47 -10.81 -9.36
N ASN A 15 2.28 -9.61 -9.90
CA ASN A 15 2.34 -8.37 -9.14
C ASN A 15 1.01 -8.17 -8.40
N LEU A 16 1.05 -8.25 -7.10
CA LEU A 16 -0.10 -7.98 -6.25
C LEU A 16 0.02 -6.55 -5.73
N ALA A 17 -0.89 -5.70 -6.16
CA ALA A 17 -0.99 -4.31 -5.70
C ALA A 17 -2.07 -4.17 -4.64
N GLY A 18 -1.71 -3.66 -3.46
CA GLY A 18 -2.67 -3.28 -2.42
C GLY A 18 -3.20 -1.86 -2.68
N VAL A 19 -4.51 -1.67 -2.66
CA VAL A 19 -5.12 -0.33 -2.77
C VAL A 19 -5.77 0.02 -1.45
N VAL A 20 -5.33 1.13 -0.84
CA VAL A 20 -5.87 1.66 0.41
C VAL A 20 -6.61 2.96 0.13
N PRO A 21 -7.95 2.92 0.00
CA PRO A 21 -8.75 4.08 -0.29
C PRO A 21 -9.08 4.86 1.00
N VAL A 22 -8.44 5.99 1.20
CA VAL A 22 -8.67 6.90 2.33
C VAL A 22 -9.21 8.27 1.88
N ALA A 23 -9.70 8.35 0.64
CA ALA A 23 -10.20 9.59 0.07
C ALA A 23 -11.72 9.78 0.22
N GLY A 24 -12.42 8.78 0.76
CA GLY A 24 -13.86 8.84 0.99
C GLY A 24 -14.27 9.86 2.06
N GLN A 25 -15.57 10.10 2.16
CA GLN A 25 -16.09 10.94 3.23
C GLN A 25 -15.83 10.29 4.60
N PRO A 26 -15.39 11.06 5.60
CA PRO A 26 -15.19 10.54 6.94
C PRO A 26 -16.53 10.08 7.54
N LEU A 27 -16.47 9.07 8.38
CA LEU A 27 -17.60 8.68 9.21
C LEU A 27 -17.91 9.80 10.21
N ASP A 28 -19.20 10.06 10.43
CA ASP A 28 -19.62 11.14 11.33
C ASP A 28 -19.54 10.71 12.80
N PHE A 29 -18.33 10.70 13.33
CA PHE A 29 -18.06 10.42 14.75
C PHE A 29 -17.76 11.69 15.56
N ASN A 30 -18.06 12.87 15.05
CA ASN A 30 -17.61 14.15 15.64
C ASN A 30 -16.07 14.21 15.83
N PHE A 31 -15.34 13.52 15.00
CA PHE A 31 -13.90 13.46 15.08
C PHE A 31 -13.29 14.63 14.27
N PRO A 32 -12.38 15.42 14.85
CA PRO A 32 -11.91 16.67 14.24
C PRO A 32 -11.02 16.46 13.00
N TRP A 33 -10.61 15.23 12.70
CA TRP A 33 -9.81 14.86 11.54
C TRP A 33 -10.30 13.57 10.90
N HIS A 34 -9.71 13.20 9.79
CA HIS A 34 -10.14 12.05 8.99
C HIS A 34 -9.96 10.72 9.74
N ASP A 35 -10.89 9.80 9.57
CA ASP A 35 -10.95 8.49 10.25
C ASP A 35 -9.68 7.64 10.06
N SER A 36 -9.01 7.78 8.91
CA SER A 36 -7.76 7.08 8.64
C SER A 36 -6.64 7.42 9.64
N LEU A 37 -6.74 8.57 10.29
CA LEU A 37 -5.80 9.03 11.31
C LEU A 37 -6.24 8.65 12.73
N LEU A 38 -7.31 7.88 12.87
CA LEU A 38 -7.77 7.40 14.15
C LEU A 38 -6.70 6.49 14.79
N PRO A 39 -6.26 6.80 16.02
CA PRO A 39 -5.36 5.91 16.74
C PRO A 39 -6.10 4.65 17.16
N ILE A 40 -5.61 3.49 16.73
CA ILE A 40 -6.16 2.18 17.07
C ILE A 40 -5.29 1.43 18.08
N GLY A 41 -4.16 2.01 18.45
CA GLY A 41 -3.22 1.49 19.43
C GLY A 41 -2.21 2.55 19.82
N HIS A 42 -1.30 2.18 20.72
CA HIS A 42 -0.23 3.07 21.13
C HIS A 42 0.67 3.41 19.93
N ASN A 43 0.71 4.68 19.56
CA ASN A 43 1.47 5.18 18.41
C ASN A 43 1.17 4.44 17.08
N TYR A 44 -0.07 4.01 16.89
CA TYR A 44 -0.49 3.21 15.74
C TYR A 44 -1.83 3.70 15.19
N LEU A 45 -1.84 4.10 13.92
CA LEU A 45 -2.98 4.68 13.24
C LEU A 45 -3.73 3.66 12.37
N ALA A 46 -5.00 3.91 12.10
CA ALA A 46 -5.82 3.05 11.24
C ALA A 46 -5.24 2.89 9.83
N VAL A 47 -4.70 3.96 9.24
CA VAL A 47 -4.05 3.91 7.93
C VAL A 47 -2.79 3.04 7.93
N GLU A 48 -2.03 3.05 9.01
CA GLU A 48 -0.83 2.19 9.15
C GLU A 48 -1.24 0.72 9.17
N LYS A 49 -2.29 0.38 9.90
CA LYS A 49 -2.82 -0.98 9.91
C LYS A 49 -3.24 -1.44 8.51
N ALA A 50 -3.96 -0.63 7.76
CA ALA A 50 -4.40 -0.97 6.41
C ALA A 50 -3.19 -1.22 5.48
N VAL A 51 -2.14 -0.42 5.57
CA VAL A 51 -0.89 -0.64 4.82
C VAL A 51 -0.20 -1.94 5.24
N PHE A 52 -0.10 -2.20 6.54
CA PHE A 52 0.47 -3.44 7.06
C PHE A 52 -0.31 -4.67 6.62
N ASP A 53 -1.63 -4.62 6.62
CA ASP A 53 -2.49 -5.72 6.16
C ASP A 53 -2.21 -6.06 4.68
N CYS A 54 -2.00 -5.04 3.83
CA CYS A 54 -1.58 -5.25 2.44
C CYS A 54 -0.21 -5.94 2.35
N VAL A 55 0.75 -5.52 3.15
CA VAL A 55 2.10 -6.10 3.15
C VAL A 55 2.08 -7.54 3.62
N VAL A 56 1.37 -7.85 4.71
CA VAL A 56 1.21 -9.20 5.24
C VAL A 56 0.47 -10.11 4.26
N ALA A 57 -0.49 -9.56 3.49
CA ALA A 57 -1.15 -10.28 2.40
C ALA A 57 -0.23 -10.61 1.21
N GLY A 58 0.99 -10.08 1.20
CA GLY A 58 1.98 -10.36 0.18
C GLY A 58 1.98 -9.38 -1.00
N CYS A 59 1.38 -8.20 -0.83
CA CYS A 59 1.42 -7.16 -1.86
C CYS A 59 2.86 -6.72 -2.15
N ASN A 60 3.16 -6.51 -3.43
CA ASN A 60 4.46 -6.03 -3.88
C ASN A 60 4.53 -4.50 -3.87
N THR A 61 3.39 -3.85 -3.96
CA THR A 61 3.22 -2.39 -3.94
C THR A 61 1.97 -2.03 -3.17
N VAL A 62 1.97 -0.86 -2.52
CA VAL A 62 0.78 -0.31 -1.86
C VAL A 62 0.45 1.03 -2.48
N TRP A 63 -0.79 1.21 -2.87
CA TRP A 63 -1.34 2.42 -3.50
C TRP A 63 -2.32 3.08 -2.56
N LEU A 64 -1.94 4.21 -2.01
CA LEU A 64 -2.73 4.94 -1.03
C LEU A 64 -3.44 6.10 -1.73
N VAL A 65 -4.75 5.98 -1.88
CA VAL A 65 -5.59 7.02 -2.49
C VAL A 65 -6.09 7.94 -1.39
N CYS A 66 -5.58 9.16 -1.34
CA CYS A 66 -5.86 10.10 -0.25
C CYS A 66 -6.20 11.50 -0.77
N PRO A 67 -6.90 12.33 0.02
CA PRO A 67 -7.07 13.73 -0.27
C PRO A 67 -5.71 14.44 -0.38
N ARG A 68 -5.64 15.43 -1.26
CA ARG A 68 -4.39 16.14 -1.56
C ARG A 68 -3.79 16.84 -0.34
N ASP A 69 -4.64 17.39 0.51
CA ASP A 69 -4.27 18.10 1.75
C ASP A 69 -3.76 17.17 2.83
N MET A 70 -4.23 15.92 2.86
CA MET A 70 -3.80 14.91 3.83
C MET A 70 -2.55 14.15 3.43
N GLN A 71 -2.22 14.13 2.15
CA GLN A 71 -1.08 13.36 1.64
C GLN A 71 0.24 13.68 2.35
N PRO A 72 0.63 14.94 2.57
CA PRO A 72 1.89 15.24 3.25
C PRO A 72 1.94 14.69 4.68
N LEU A 73 0.83 14.74 5.40
CA LEU A 73 0.73 14.25 6.76
C LEU A 73 0.85 12.72 6.83
N ILE A 74 0.14 12.02 5.97
CA ILE A 74 0.18 10.55 5.91
C ILE A 74 1.57 10.10 5.46
N ARG A 75 2.16 10.77 4.46
CA ARG A 75 3.50 10.46 3.96
C ARG A 75 4.59 10.71 5.00
N TYR A 76 4.44 11.76 5.79
CA TYR A 76 5.35 12.02 6.92
C TYR A 76 5.32 10.88 7.93
N ARG A 77 4.15 10.29 8.15
CA ARG A 77 3.95 9.20 9.10
C ARG A 77 4.41 7.84 8.58
N LEU A 78 4.06 7.49 7.36
CA LEU A 78 4.32 6.17 6.76
C LEU A 78 5.66 6.11 6.01
N GLY A 79 6.12 7.22 5.44
CA GLY A 79 7.25 7.23 4.53
C GLY A 79 6.90 6.73 3.12
N ASP A 80 7.91 6.38 2.36
CA ASP A 80 7.76 5.96 0.96
C ASP A 80 7.81 4.44 0.77
N TRP A 81 8.10 3.69 1.83
CA TRP A 81 8.20 2.24 1.81
C TRP A 81 8.02 1.66 3.20
N VAL A 82 7.63 0.40 3.26
CA VAL A 82 7.44 -0.34 4.49
C VAL A 82 8.15 -1.69 4.41
N VAL A 83 8.71 -2.13 5.53
CA VAL A 83 9.38 -3.43 5.65
C VAL A 83 8.37 -4.47 6.14
N ASP A 84 8.35 -5.63 5.47
CA ASP A 84 7.58 -6.78 5.95
C ASP A 84 8.26 -7.38 7.20
N PRO A 85 7.67 -7.23 8.39
CA PRO A 85 8.29 -7.70 9.63
C PRO A 85 8.41 -9.22 9.69
N VAL A 86 7.50 -9.96 9.05
CA VAL A 86 7.52 -11.43 9.05
C VAL A 86 8.67 -11.96 8.21
N ARG A 87 8.93 -11.35 7.07
CA ARG A 87 10.07 -11.71 6.21
C ARG A 87 11.40 -11.24 6.80
N TYR A 88 11.39 -10.12 7.49
CA TYR A 88 12.55 -9.61 8.20
C TYR A 88 13.02 -10.60 9.27
N ASP A 89 12.11 -11.06 10.12
CA ASP A 89 12.39 -12.04 11.17
C ASP A 89 12.91 -13.38 10.62
N LYS A 90 12.29 -13.88 9.56
CA LYS A 90 12.74 -15.13 8.92
C LYS A 90 14.14 -15.02 8.33
N GLY A 91 14.57 -13.86 7.89
CA GLY A 91 15.91 -13.61 7.36
C GLY A 91 17.02 -13.73 8.41
N HIS A 92 16.72 -13.45 9.66
CA HIS A 92 17.69 -13.52 10.75
C HIS A 92 17.99 -14.96 11.22
N THR A 93 17.11 -15.91 10.96
CA THR A 93 17.21 -17.28 11.51
C THR A 93 18.29 -18.14 10.82
N PHE A 94 18.81 -17.75 9.66
CA PHE A 94 19.70 -18.61 8.85
C PHE A 94 21.07 -18.02 8.48
N GLY A 95 21.56 -17.01 9.21
CA GLY A 95 22.94 -16.51 9.04
C GLY A 95 23.25 -15.83 7.69
N SER A 96 22.31 -15.79 6.76
CA SER A 96 22.41 -15.01 5.54
C SER A 96 21.92 -13.57 5.81
N ARG A 97 22.61 -12.59 5.22
CA ARG A 97 22.16 -11.18 5.28
C ARG A 97 20.68 -11.11 4.92
N PRO A 98 19.81 -10.61 5.80
CA PRO A 98 18.39 -10.53 5.51
C PRO A 98 18.21 -9.69 4.25
N LYS A 99 17.58 -10.26 3.22
CA LYS A 99 17.05 -9.47 2.13
C LYS A 99 15.91 -8.67 2.72
N VAL A 100 16.18 -7.42 3.06
CA VAL A 100 15.15 -6.48 3.48
C VAL A 100 14.16 -6.35 2.33
N TYR A 101 12.96 -6.86 2.55
CA TYR A 101 11.92 -6.76 1.54
C TYR A 101 11.14 -5.48 1.81
N GLU A 102 11.48 -4.46 1.04
CA GLU A 102 10.85 -3.16 1.08
C GLU A 102 9.68 -3.14 0.10
N VAL A 103 8.50 -2.81 0.62
CA VAL A 103 7.30 -2.64 -0.20
C VAL A 103 7.10 -1.13 -0.40
N PRO A 104 7.17 -0.63 -1.62
CA PRO A 104 6.98 0.78 -1.89
C PRO A 104 5.53 1.21 -1.70
N ILE A 105 5.35 2.41 -1.16
CA ILE A 105 4.06 3.06 -0.99
C ILE A 105 3.95 4.19 -2.00
N TYR A 106 2.92 4.14 -2.84
CA TYR A 106 2.61 5.18 -3.81
C TYR A 106 1.40 5.98 -3.34
N TYR A 107 1.55 7.29 -3.33
CA TYR A 107 0.49 8.21 -2.94
C TYR A 107 -0.21 8.76 -4.17
N THR A 108 -1.48 8.45 -4.32
CA THR A 108 -2.30 8.91 -5.44
C THR A 108 -3.32 9.93 -4.94
N PRO A 109 -3.11 11.22 -5.19
CA PRO A 109 -4.08 12.23 -4.81
C PRO A 109 -5.33 12.13 -5.69
N VAL A 110 -6.49 12.34 -5.11
CA VAL A 110 -7.73 12.50 -5.86
C VAL A 110 -7.64 13.76 -6.71
N HIS A 111 -8.06 13.64 -7.98
CA HIS A 111 -8.07 14.80 -8.86
C HIS A 111 -9.05 15.87 -8.36
N PRO A 112 -8.69 17.17 -8.39
CA PRO A 112 -9.56 18.23 -7.89
C PRO A 112 -10.95 18.29 -8.51
N LYS A 113 -11.08 17.86 -9.78
CA LYS A 113 -12.38 17.78 -10.47
C LYS A 113 -13.30 16.68 -9.92
N ASP A 114 -12.74 15.69 -9.26
CA ASP A 114 -13.47 14.54 -8.71
C ASP A 114 -13.82 14.76 -7.23
N THR A 115 -13.18 15.73 -6.59
CA THR A 115 -13.47 16.11 -5.21
C THR A 115 -14.90 16.65 -5.11
N GLY A 116 -15.73 16.01 -4.29
CA GLY A 116 -17.14 16.38 -4.09
C GLY A 116 -18.12 15.91 -5.18
N ARG A 117 -17.65 15.33 -6.30
CA ARG A 117 -18.51 14.82 -7.36
C ARG A 117 -18.53 13.29 -7.44
N ARG A 118 -17.39 12.65 -7.18
CA ARG A 118 -17.19 11.21 -7.28
C ARG A 118 -16.58 10.67 -5.99
N ASP A 119 -17.15 11.12 -4.90
CA ASP A 119 -16.68 10.85 -3.55
C ASP A 119 -17.20 9.50 -3.07
N CYS A 120 -16.82 8.45 -3.79
CA CYS A 120 -17.22 7.09 -3.46
C CYS A 120 -16.03 6.15 -3.44
N LEU A 121 -16.14 5.11 -2.63
CA LEU A 121 -15.14 4.07 -2.47
C LEU A 121 -14.73 3.43 -3.81
N ALA A 122 -15.72 3.13 -4.66
CA ALA A 122 -15.48 2.51 -5.96
C ALA A 122 -14.60 3.38 -6.85
N TRP A 123 -14.78 4.69 -6.87
CA TRP A 123 -13.96 5.60 -7.66
C TRP A 123 -12.52 5.66 -7.16
N SER A 124 -12.32 5.67 -5.85
CA SER A 124 -11.00 5.63 -5.24
C SER A 124 -10.26 4.34 -5.57
N ILE A 125 -10.95 3.19 -5.53
CA ILE A 125 -10.38 1.89 -5.92
C ILE A 125 -10.00 1.89 -7.39
N ILE A 126 -10.86 2.36 -8.29
CA ILE A 126 -10.59 2.43 -9.73
C ILE A 126 -9.37 3.32 -10.00
N THR A 127 -9.29 4.47 -9.35
CA THR A 127 -8.17 5.40 -9.49
C THR A 127 -6.85 4.75 -9.07
N GLY A 128 -6.81 4.14 -7.89
CA GLY A 128 -5.64 3.42 -7.41
C GLY A 128 -5.23 2.25 -8.31
N ALA A 129 -6.21 1.46 -8.75
CA ALA A 129 -5.98 0.32 -9.64
C ALA A 129 -5.45 0.74 -11.01
N GLN A 130 -5.95 1.84 -11.56
CA GLN A 130 -5.51 2.38 -12.85
C GLN A 130 -4.02 2.77 -12.81
N TYR A 131 -3.60 3.48 -11.77
CA TYR A 131 -2.18 3.84 -11.60
C TYR A 131 -1.31 2.62 -11.36
N ALA A 132 -1.75 1.69 -10.51
CA ALA A 132 -1.04 0.43 -10.28
C ALA A 132 -0.83 -0.36 -11.56
N TRP A 133 -1.84 -0.44 -12.41
CA TRP A 133 -1.77 -1.10 -13.72
C TRP A 133 -0.75 -0.45 -14.66
N HIS A 134 -0.68 0.88 -14.69
CA HIS A 134 0.27 1.59 -15.54
C HIS A 134 1.72 1.43 -15.11
N VAL A 135 1.97 1.32 -13.81
CA VAL A 135 3.34 1.19 -13.28
C VAL A 135 3.85 -0.26 -13.32
N SER A 136 2.95 -1.24 -13.22
CA SER A 136 3.32 -2.68 -13.22
C SER A 136 3.54 -3.27 -14.62
N ARG A 137 3.40 -2.48 -15.68
CA ARG A 137 3.77 -2.83 -17.04
C ARG A 137 5.26 -2.56 -17.27
#